data_908bf732a62ac7aad9dd2f223aae0347
#
_entry.id   908bf732a62ac7aad9dd2f223aae0347
#
_cell.length_a   1.000
_cell.length_b   1.000
_cell.length_c   1.000
_cell.angle_alpha   90.00
_cell.angle_beta   90.00
_cell.angle_gamma   90.00
#
_symmetry.space_group_name_H-M   'P 1'
#
loop_
_entity.id
_entity.type
_entity.pdbx_description
1 polymer ?
#
loop_
_entity_poly.entity_id
_entity_poly.type
_entity_poly.pdbx_seq_one_letter_code
_entity_poly.pdbx_strand_id
1 'polypeptide(L)'
;MQNTRKFPLILSSFWLKVIALLTMTIDHIGYNLGGNYTYDWLPDLTTAFRIIGRIALPLFCFMIAEGAMFTKNFNKYALRLGIMASIISVALIGAEYIPGIGSMRDEGVIFIDLLLGAVSVYLLRQKKWYFKALAVLPLLYGIASFIASSVECSDCGIFVQWFPFFMRTQYGWYGILMCILFYFANVFAKVFISYLSGLTGVTVENYKDSDTERHAINIISVLMLIAATFLLYLVGTMMPAKYVTWMLDIQLYAMLAGAFILLYNGRRGYNKKWFQYGSYLYYPVHMAIIYLIFWIL
;
A
#
# COMPACT_ATOMS: atom_id res chain seq x y z
N MET A 1 -14.07 -32.31 -23.37
CA MET A 1 -14.01 -31.09 -22.51
C MET A 1 -12.83 -31.28 -21.58
N GLN A 2 -11.71 -30.60 -21.85
CA GLN A 2 -10.55 -30.64 -20.96
C GLN A 2 -10.91 -29.91 -19.67
N ASN A 3 -10.80 -30.64 -18.56
CA ASN A 3 -10.98 -30.14 -17.21
C ASN A 3 -9.77 -29.24 -16.87
N THR A 4 -9.73 -28.04 -17.44
CA THR A 4 -8.72 -27.04 -17.09
C THR A 4 -8.95 -26.67 -15.63
N ARG A 5 -8.06 -27.12 -14.74
CA ARG A 5 -8.03 -26.72 -13.32
C ARG A 5 -8.00 -25.20 -13.25
N LYS A 6 -9.15 -24.57 -13.05
CA LYS A 6 -9.22 -23.13 -12.83
C LYS A 6 -8.51 -22.80 -11.53
N PHE A 7 -7.68 -21.77 -11.54
CA PHE A 7 -7.04 -21.25 -10.34
C PHE A 7 -8.13 -20.86 -9.33
N PRO A 8 -8.10 -21.30 -8.07
CA PRO A 8 -9.23 -21.09 -7.16
C PRO A 8 -9.31 -19.63 -6.70
N LEU A 9 -10.49 -19.02 -6.83
CA LEU A 9 -10.80 -17.68 -6.31
C LEU A 9 -11.42 -17.82 -4.90
N ILE A 10 -10.57 -17.94 -3.88
CA ILE A 10 -10.99 -18.31 -2.51
C ILE A 10 -10.96 -17.14 -1.52
N LEU A 11 -10.12 -16.13 -1.75
CA LEU A 11 -9.93 -15.03 -0.82
C LEU A 11 -10.93 -13.91 -1.07
N SER A 12 -11.63 -13.48 -0.04
CA SER A 12 -12.45 -12.27 -0.05
C SER A 12 -11.63 -11.04 0.41
N SER A 13 -12.16 -9.82 0.20
CA SER A 13 -11.56 -8.58 0.71
C SER A 13 -11.36 -8.61 2.24
N PHE A 14 -12.21 -9.34 2.98
CA PHE A 14 -12.02 -9.58 4.41
C PHE A 14 -10.70 -10.30 4.69
N TRP A 15 -10.45 -11.43 4.00
CA TRP A 15 -9.24 -12.20 4.20
C TRP A 15 -7.98 -11.47 3.75
N LEU A 16 -8.03 -10.74 2.62
CA LEU A 16 -6.92 -9.88 2.21
C LEU A 16 -6.57 -8.84 3.28
N LYS A 17 -7.60 -8.25 3.91
CA LYS A 17 -7.40 -7.28 4.99
C LYS A 17 -6.80 -7.94 6.24
N VAL A 18 -7.27 -9.11 6.62
CA VAL A 18 -6.72 -9.86 7.77
C VAL A 18 -5.24 -10.19 7.52
N ILE A 19 -4.91 -10.71 6.34
CA ILE A 19 -3.53 -11.02 5.96
C ILE A 19 -2.66 -9.75 6.01
N ALA A 20 -3.14 -8.64 5.44
CA ALA A 20 -2.41 -7.37 5.44
C ALA A 20 -2.16 -6.85 6.86
N LEU A 21 -3.14 -6.93 7.77
CA LEU A 21 -2.99 -6.52 9.16
C LEU A 21 -1.99 -7.41 9.91
N LEU A 22 -2.05 -8.73 9.72
CA LEU A 22 -1.12 -9.66 10.36
C LEU A 22 0.32 -9.46 9.87
N THR A 23 0.53 -9.38 8.56
CA THR A 23 1.86 -9.20 7.99
C THR A 23 2.45 -7.83 8.37
N MET A 24 1.64 -6.79 8.46
CA MET A 24 2.04 -5.48 8.96
C MET A 24 2.48 -5.54 10.43
N THR A 25 1.77 -6.28 11.28
CA THR A 25 2.16 -6.44 12.69
C THR A 25 3.49 -7.16 12.83
N ILE A 26 3.71 -8.22 12.05
CA ILE A 26 4.98 -8.96 12.00
C ILE A 26 6.12 -8.01 11.57
N ASP A 27 5.89 -7.15 10.56
CA ASP A 27 6.87 -6.15 10.11
C ASP A 27 7.30 -5.21 11.23
N HIS A 28 6.33 -4.65 11.96
CA HIS A 28 6.61 -3.69 13.03
C HIS A 28 7.29 -4.34 14.24
N ILE A 29 6.98 -5.60 14.55
CA ILE A 29 7.71 -6.36 15.55
C ILE A 29 9.17 -6.55 15.09
N GLY A 30 9.39 -6.96 13.82
CA GLY A 30 10.73 -7.14 13.26
C GLY A 30 11.54 -5.84 13.25
N TYR A 31 10.89 -4.70 12.95
CA TYR A 31 11.52 -3.38 12.98
C TYR A 31 12.04 -3.03 14.39
N ASN A 32 11.18 -3.17 15.41
CA ASN A 32 11.54 -2.84 16.79
C ASN A 32 12.57 -3.82 17.40
N LEU A 33 12.48 -5.12 17.06
CA LEU A 33 13.48 -6.09 17.48
C LEU A 33 14.87 -5.76 16.93
N GLY A 34 14.98 -5.42 15.66
CA GLY A 34 16.25 -5.10 15.02
C GLY A 34 16.91 -3.81 15.53
N GLY A 35 16.13 -2.88 16.10
CA GLY A 35 16.65 -1.63 16.67
C GLY A 35 17.10 -1.73 18.13
N ASN A 36 16.55 -2.67 18.90
CA ASN A 36 16.69 -2.67 20.36
C ASN A 36 17.57 -3.79 20.93
N TYR A 37 17.83 -4.86 20.18
CA TYR A 37 18.55 -6.03 20.71
C TYR A 37 19.65 -6.52 19.77
N THR A 38 20.78 -6.98 20.36
CA THR A 38 21.95 -7.50 19.64
C THR A 38 22.23 -8.96 20.06
N TYR A 39 21.54 -9.91 19.39
CA TYR A 39 21.84 -11.34 19.52
C TYR A 39 22.24 -11.91 18.15
N ASP A 40 23.16 -12.88 18.10
CA ASP A 40 23.71 -13.42 16.85
C ASP A 40 22.66 -14.00 15.89
N TRP A 41 21.55 -14.54 16.41
CA TRP A 41 20.43 -15.10 15.62
C TRP A 41 19.35 -14.06 15.23
N LEU A 42 19.37 -12.89 15.85
CA LEU A 42 18.33 -11.86 15.71
C LEU A 42 18.27 -11.25 14.32
N PRO A 43 19.40 -10.98 13.60
CA PRO A 43 19.36 -10.41 12.25
C PRO A 43 18.56 -11.27 11.26
N ASP A 44 18.67 -12.59 11.33
CA ASP A 44 17.94 -13.50 10.43
C ASP A 44 16.44 -13.46 10.71
N LEU A 45 16.04 -13.46 11.98
CA LEU A 45 14.63 -13.39 12.38
C LEU A 45 14.02 -12.04 12.00
N THR A 46 14.71 -10.94 12.29
CA THR A 46 14.23 -9.59 11.94
C THR A 46 14.10 -9.43 10.44
N THR A 47 15.05 -9.93 9.66
CA THR A 47 14.99 -9.93 8.19
C THR A 47 13.78 -10.74 7.70
N ALA A 48 13.54 -11.93 8.26
CA ALA A 48 12.37 -12.74 7.89
C ALA A 48 11.05 -12.00 8.21
N PHE A 49 10.95 -11.34 9.36
CA PHE A 49 9.77 -10.56 9.73
C PHE A 49 9.56 -9.36 8.79
N ARG A 50 10.64 -8.68 8.43
CA ARG A 50 10.62 -7.56 7.47
C ARG A 50 10.21 -8.02 6.07
N ILE A 51 10.66 -9.19 5.62
CA ILE A 51 10.25 -9.80 4.35
C ILE A 51 8.74 -10.08 4.34
N ILE A 52 8.24 -10.76 5.38
CA ILE A 52 6.79 -11.04 5.52
C ILE A 52 5.99 -9.74 5.54
N GLY A 53 6.50 -8.73 6.21
CA GLY A 53 5.86 -7.41 6.31
C GLY A 53 5.65 -6.70 4.98
N ARG A 54 6.53 -6.94 4.00
CA ARG A 54 6.40 -6.30 2.65
C ARG A 54 5.13 -6.68 1.92
N ILE A 55 4.44 -7.73 2.32
CA ILE A 55 3.16 -8.16 1.75
C ILE A 55 2.04 -7.14 2.07
N ALA A 56 2.11 -6.45 3.20
CA ALA A 56 1.03 -5.61 3.70
C ALA A 56 0.68 -4.44 2.77
N LEU A 57 1.67 -3.64 2.38
CA LEU A 57 1.45 -2.42 1.57
C LEU A 57 0.74 -2.71 0.24
N PRO A 58 1.20 -3.66 -0.60
CA PRO A 58 0.52 -3.95 -1.87
C PRO A 58 -0.94 -4.38 -1.68
N LEU A 59 -1.22 -5.18 -0.63
CA LEU A 59 -2.59 -5.59 -0.34
C LEU A 59 -3.46 -4.40 0.09
N PHE A 60 -2.94 -3.47 0.91
CA PHE A 60 -3.65 -2.24 1.23
C PHE A 60 -3.88 -1.38 -0.01
N CYS A 61 -2.86 -1.12 -0.83
CA CYS A 61 -2.99 -0.35 -2.06
C CYS A 61 -4.01 -0.97 -3.03
N PHE A 62 -4.01 -2.29 -3.17
CA PHE A 62 -4.99 -3.02 -3.99
C PHE A 62 -6.42 -2.81 -3.46
N MET A 63 -6.65 -2.98 -2.17
CA MET A 63 -7.97 -2.78 -1.55
C MET A 63 -8.40 -1.30 -1.59
N ILE A 64 -7.47 -0.35 -1.46
CA ILE A 64 -7.74 1.08 -1.58
C ILE A 64 -8.16 1.44 -3.00
N ALA A 65 -7.46 0.93 -4.01
CA ALA A 65 -7.81 1.14 -5.40
C ALA A 65 -9.22 0.60 -5.71
N GLU A 66 -9.53 -0.64 -5.28
CA GLU A 66 -10.88 -1.20 -5.42
C GLU A 66 -11.92 -0.37 -4.63
N GLY A 67 -11.61 -0.01 -3.39
CA GLY A 67 -12.47 0.84 -2.58
C GLY A 67 -12.79 2.17 -3.25
N ALA A 68 -11.79 2.86 -3.79
CA ALA A 68 -11.96 4.11 -4.52
C ALA A 68 -12.73 3.95 -5.83
N MET A 69 -12.57 2.80 -6.50
CA MET A 69 -13.32 2.49 -7.73
C MET A 69 -14.81 2.22 -7.47
N PHE A 70 -15.16 1.52 -6.41
CA PHE A 70 -16.51 1.00 -6.22
C PHE A 70 -17.30 1.67 -5.09
N THR A 71 -16.71 2.65 -4.39
CA THR A 71 -17.43 3.39 -3.33
C THR A 71 -18.58 4.22 -3.92
N LYS A 72 -19.73 4.19 -3.23
CA LYS A 72 -20.88 5.06 -3.57
C LYS A 72 -20.67 6.51 -3.13
N ASN A 73 -19.89 6.75 -2.07
CA ASN A 73 -19.61 8.07 -1.53
C ASN A 73 -18.12 8.22 -1.25
N PHE A 74 -17.40 8.76 -2.23
CA PHE A 74 -15.98 8.97 -2.14
C PHE A 74 -15.59 9.94 -1.01
N ASN A 75 -16.35 11.01 -0.80
CA ASN A 75 -16.04 12.00 0.23
C ASN A 75 -16.00 11.37 1.64
N LYS A 76 -16.98 10.50 1.96
CA LYS A 76 -16.97 9.76 3.25
C LYS A 76 -15.82 8.77 3.33
N TYR A 77 -15.43 8.18 2.20
CA TYR A 77 -14.30 7.27 2.15
C TYR A 77 -12.98 8.00 2.39
N ALA A 78 -12.73 9.08 1.64
CA ALA A 78 -11.55 9.93 1.80
C ALA A 78 -11.48 10.58 3.19
N LEU A 79 -12.61 11.03 3.74
CA LEU A 79 -12.66 11.62 5.09
C LEU A 79 -12.18 10.63 6.16
N ARG A 80 -12.55 9.35 6.07
CA ARG A 80 -12.05 8.34 7.03
C ARG A 80 -10.54 8.16 6.96
N LEU A 81 -9.99 8.10 5.74
CA LEU A 81 -8.54 8.02 5.54
C LEU A 81 -7.85 9.29 6.05
N GLY A 82 -8.43 10.48 5.80
CA GLY A 82 -7.91 11.75 6.27
C GLY A 82 -7.93 11.88 7.80
N ILE A 83 -9.02 11.46 8.46
CA ILE A 83 -9.08 11.43 9.94
C ILE A 83 -7.97 10.53 10.50
N MET A 84 -7.79 9.34 9.92
CA MET A 84 -6.72 8.42 10.37
C MET A 84 -5.34 8.99 10.10
N ALA A 85 -5.11 9.62 8.95
CA ALA A 85 -3.87 10.34 8.66
C ALA A 85 -3.59 11.40 9.73
N SER A 86 -4.59 12.22 10.08
CA SER A 86 -4.45 13.27 11.10
C SER A 86 -4.16 12.70 12.51
N ILE A 87 -4.82 11.59 12.88
CA ILE A 87 -4.56 10.91 14.16
C ILE A 87 -3.11 10.42 14.25
N ILE A 88 -2.62 9.78 13.18
CA ILE A 88 -1.23 9.29 13.15
C ILE A 88 -0.24 10.45 13.13
N SER A 89 -0.50 11.51 12.36
CA SER A 89 0.35 12.72 12.34
C SER A 89 0.49 13.33 13.74
N VAL A 90 -0.63 13.45 14.47
CA VAL A 90 -0.62 13.96 15.85
C VAL A 90 0.12 13.01 16.79
N ALA A 91 -0.07 11.70 16.63
CA ALA A 91 0.64 10.70 17.42
C ALA A 91 2.17 10.74 17.18
N LEU A 92 2.63 10.88 15.94
CA LEU A 92 4.05 11.03 15.62
C LEU A 92 4.65 12.31 16.23
N ILE A 93 3.93 13.44 16.15
CA ILE A 93 4.34 14.68 16.80
C ILE A 93 4.47 14.47 18.32
N GLY A 94 3.46 13.84 18.94
CA GLY A 94 3.47 13.56 20.37
C GLY A 94 4.62 12.63 20.78
N ALA A 95 4.89 11.58 20.00
CA ALA A 95 5.95 10.61 20.25
C ALA A 95 7.36 11.24 20.22
N GLU A 96 7.60 12.24 19.38
CA GLU A 96 8.88 12.97 19.32
C GLU A 96 9.26 13.64 20.65
N TYR A 97 8.26 13.97 21.48
CA TYR A 97 8.49 14.60 22.79
C TYR A 97 8.52 13.61 23.97
N ILE A 98 8.36 12.31 23.74
CA ILE A 98 8.41 11.30 24.81
C ILE A 98 9.85 10.83 25.00
N PRO A 99 10.48 11.05 26.15
CA PRO A 99 11.82 10.55 26.44
C PRO A 99 11.89 9.02 26.30
N GLY A 100 12.91 8.53 25.59
CA GLY A 100 13.13 7.10 25.40
C GLY A 100 12.46 6.47 24.16
N ILE A 101 11.59 7.21 23.49
CA ILE A 101 11.06 6.81 22.19
C ILE A 101 11.94 7.38 21.12
N GLY A 102 12.91 7.02 20.59
CA GLY A 102 13.78 7.57 19.54
C GLY A 102 13.15 8.63 18.63
N SER A 103 13.89 9.19 17.72
CA SER A 103 13.35 10.20 16.78
C SER A 103 12.31 9.57 15.83
N MET A 104 11.16 10.24 15.68
CA MET A 104 10.09 9.87 14.75
C MET A 104 10.24 10.57 13.37
N ARG A 105 11.34 11.29 13.14
CA ARG A 105 11.53 12.12 11.95
C ARG A 105 11.70 11.32 10.67
N ASP A 106 12.18 10.08 10.78
CA ASP A 106 12.35 9.16 9.66
C ASP A 106 11.04 8.45 9.28
N GLU A 107 10.01 8.59 10.12
CA GLU A 107 8.71 7.96 9.90
C GLU A 107 7.81 8.85 9.05
N GLY A 108 7.04 8.22 8.17
CA GLY A 108 5.98 8.87 7.42
C GLY A 108 4.60 8.37 7.86
N VAL A 109 3.56 8.88 7.24
CA VAL A 109 2.16 8.56 7.55
C VAL A 109 1.54 7.74 6.42
N ILE A 110 1.43 6.44 6.60
CA ILE A 110 0.87 5.51 5.61
C ILE A 110 -0.53 5.89 5.14
N PHE A 111 -1.36 6.49 6.00
CA PHE A 111 -2.70 6.92 5.61
C PHE A 111 -2.70 8.11 4.65
N ILE A 112 -1.61 8.88 4.58
CA ILE A 112 -1.43 9.91 3.54
C ILE A 112 -1.19 9.21 2.20
N ASP A 113 -0.33 8.18 2.12
CA ASP A 113 -0.15 7.38 0.90
C ASP A 113 -1.49 6.83 0.39
N LEU A 114 -2.24 6.18 1.29
CA LEU A 114 -3.51 5.55 0.95
C LEU A 114 -4.58 6.57 0.54
N LEU A 115 -4.64 7.73 1.21
CA LEU A 115 -5.54 8.82 0.85
C LEU A 115 -5.20 9.41 -0.52
N LEU A 116 -3.94 9.72 -0.76
CA LEU A 116 -3.48 10.28 -2.03
C LEU A 116 -3.66 9.28 -3.18
N GLY A 117 -3.39 8.00 -2.93
CA GLY A 117 -3.69 6.92 -3.86
C GLY A 117 -5.18 6.82 -4.19
N ALA A 118 -6.05 6.88 -3.18
CA ALA A 118 -7.51 6.88 -3.38
C ALA A 118 -7.98 8.11 -4.17
N VAL A 119 -7.44 9.29 -3.88
CA VAL A 119 -7.75 10.55 -4.60
C VAL A 119 -7.33 10.43 -6.06
N SER A 120 -6.13 9.92 -6.35
CA SER A 120 -5.66 9.70 -7.72
C SER A 120 -6.61 8.78 -8.51
N VAL A 121 -7.00 7.65 -7.92
CA VAL A 121 -7.95 6.71 -8.54
C VAL A 121 -9.30 7.37 -8.77
N TYR A 122 -9.81 8.14 -7.82
CA TYR A 122 -11.08 8.86 -7.97
C TYR A 122 -11.02 9.88 -9.10
N LEU A 123 -9.95 10.65 -9.23
CA LEU A 123 -9.75 11.65 -10.29
C LEU A 123 -9.63 10.97 -11.66
N LEU A 124 -8.92 9.86 -11.78
CA LEU A 124 -8.78 9.09 -13.02
C LEU A 124 -10.12 8.52 -13.53
N ARG A 125 -11.06 8.22 -12.63
CA ARG A 125 -12.42 7.74 -12.98
C ARG A 125 -13.29 8.83 -13.59
N GLN A 126 -13.00 10.11 -13.37
CA GLN A 126 -13.84 11.19 -13.87
C GLN A 126 -13.83 11.23 -15.40
N LYS A 127 -14.96 11.64 -15.98
CA LYS A 127 -15.11 11.70 -17.44
C LYS A 127 -14.28 12.81 -18.08
N LYS A 128 -14.14 13.95 -17.39
CA LYS A 128 -13.49 15.14 -17.93
C LYS A 128 -11.96 15.00 -17.83
N TRP A 129 -11.26 15.34 -18.89
CA TRP A 129 -9.81 15.14 -19.03
C TRP A 129 -8.98 15.89 -17.97
N TYR A 130 -9.41 17.10 -17.57
CA TYR A 130 -8.68 17.87 -16.57
C TYR A 130 -8.64 17.22 -15.19
N PHE A 131 -9.68 16.46 -14.79
CA PHE A 131 -9.61 15.67 -13.57
C PHE A 131 -8.55 14.56 -13.67
N LYS A 132 -8.42 13.94 -14.84
CA LYS A 132 -7.38 12.95 -15.07
C LYS A 132 -5.98 13.56 -15.00
N ALA A 133 -5.81 14.77 -15.52
CA ALA A 133 -4.57 15.52 -15.40
C ALA A 133 -4.26 15.87 -13.92
N LEU A 134 -5.27 16.26 -13.13
CA LEU A 134 -5.10 16.52 -11.69
C LEU A 134 -4.69 15.28 -10.89
N ALA A 135 -4.93 14.07 -11.39
CA ALA A 135 -4.49 12.84 -10.72
C ALA A 135 -2.96 12.71 -10.60
N VAL A 136 -2.20 13.54 -11.33
CA VAL A 136 -0.73 13.61 -11.21
C VAL A 136 -0.30 14.34 -9.93
N LEU A 137 -1.10 15.29 -9.40
CA LEU A 137 -0.74 16.08 -8.23
C LEU A 137 -0.43 15.24 -6.97
N PRO A 138 -1.26 14.23 -6.60
CA PRO A 138 -0.92 13.33 -5.50
C PRO A 138 0.41 12.59 -5.71
N LEU A 139 0.73 12.21 -6.94
CA LEU A 139 1.99 11.55 -7.26
C LEU A 139 3.17 12.51 -7.10
N LEU A 140 3.04 13.76 -7.54
CA LEU A 140 4.05 14.81 -7.34
C LEU A 140 4.26 15.09 -5.85
N TYR A 141 3.20 15.09 -5.04
CA TYR A 141 3.31 15.16 -3.58
C TYR A 141 4.13 14.01 -3.01
N GLY A 142 3.88 12.77 -3.46
CA GLY A 142 4.64 11.59 -3.05
C GLY A 142 6.11 11.68 -3.45
N ILE A 143 6.43 12.22 -4.63
CA ILE A 143 7.80 12.46 -5.08
C ILE A 143 8.47 13.52 -4.18
N ALA A 144 7.79 14.65 -3.91
CA ALA A 144 8.31 15.68 -3.01
C ALA A 144 8.55 15.14 -1.60
N SER A 145 7.64 14.33 -1.08
CA SER A 145 7.79 13.64 0.20
C SER A 145 9.01 12.71 0.21
N PHE A 146 9.19 11.92 -0.84
CA PHE A 146 10.34 11.02 -0.98
C PHE A 146 11.66 11.79 -1.01
N ILE A 147 11.72 12.89 -1.76
CA ILE A 147 12.90 13.78 -1.81
C ILE A 147 13.17 14.37 -0.42
N ALA A 148 12.12 14.86 0.28
CA ALA A 148 12.27 15.44 1.60
C ALA A 148 12.86 14.43 2.61
N SER A 149 12.38 13.19 2.63
CA SER A 149 12.91 12.13 3.49
C SER A 149 14.36 11.78 3.14
N SER A 150 14.69 11.71 1.84
CA SER A 150 16.05 11.40 1.37
C SER A 150 17.06 12.50 1.70
N VAL A 151 16.64 13.77 1.67
CA VAL A 151 17.48 14.94 1.94
C VAL A 151 17.71 15.12 3.45
N GLU A 152 16.73 14.81 4.30
CA GLU A 152 16.90 14.86 5.75
C GLU A 152 17.98 13.90 6.24
N CYS A 153 18.06 12.73 5.63
CA CYS A 153 19.11 11.74 5.88
C CYS A 153 20.53 12.28 5.53
N SER A 154 20.66 13.38 4.77
CA SER A 154 21.92 13.88 4.22
C SER A 154 22.35 15.30 4.70
N ASP A 155 21.87 15.79 5.85
CA ASP A 155 22.23 17.10 6.43
C ASP A 155 21.84 18.37 5.62
N CYS A 156 20.98 18.29 4.63
CA CYS A 156 20.52 19.44 3.84
C CYS A 156 19.27 20.11 4.45
N GLY A 157 19.43 20.76 5.61
CA GLY A 157 18.38 21.25 6.49
C GLY A 157 17.29 22.22 5.96
N ILE A 158 17.41 22.79 4.75
CA ILE A 158 16.50 23.88 4.32
C ILE A 158 15.15 23.33 3.79
N PHE A 159 15.16 22.25 3.02
CA PHE A 159 13.93 21.70 2.41
C PHE A 159 13.04 20.99 3.45
N VAL A 160 13.64 20.42 4.47
CA VAL A 160 12.99 19.67 5.56
C VAL A 160 12.04 20.55 6.38
N GLN A 161 12.37 21.81 6.60
CA GLN A 161 11.54 22.76 7.35
C GLN A 161 10.20 23.04 6.64
N TRP A 162 10.16 23.01 5.30
CA TRP A 162 8.96 23.27 4.50
C TRP A 162 8.07 22.02 4.32
N PHE A 163 8.63 20.82 4.55
CA PHE A 163 7.91 19.56 4.41
C PHE A 163 8.08 18.69 5.66
N PRO A 164 7.36 19.00 6.75
CA PRO A 164 7.56 18.36 8.05
C PRO A 164 7.22 16.85 8.00
N PHE A 165 7.92 16.05 8.81
CA PHE A 165 7.83 14.58 8.83
C PHE A 165 6.40 14.07 9.01
N PHE A 166 5.60 14.69 9.86
CA PHE A 166 4.22 14.29 10.12
C PHE A 166 3.24 14.55 8.96
N MET A 167 3.69 15.21 7.90
CA MET A 167 2.95 15.39 6.65
C MET A 167 3.50 14.50 5.53
N ARG A 168 4.61 13.78 5.74
CA ARG A 168 5.20 12.95 4.71
C ARG A 168 4.45 11.64 4.54
N THR A 169 4.50 11.13 3.33
CA THR A 169 4.08 9.76 3.01
C THR A 169 5.12 8.77 3.53
N GLN A 170 4.69 7.59 3.95
CA GLN A 170 5.58 6.52 4.42
C GLN A 170 6.39 5.89 3.27
N TYR A 171 5.76 5.74 2.09
CA TYR A 171 6.35 5.09 0.93
C TYR A 171 6.57 6.03 -0.26
N GLY A 172 6.44 7.33 -0.06
CA GLY A 172 6.66 8.33 -1.10
C GLY A 172 5.73 8.14 -2.30
N TRP A 173 6.29 8.22 -3.50
CA TRP A 173 5.57 8.02 -4.75
C TRP A 173 5.14 6.56 -5.00
N TYR A 174 5.83 5.59 -4.39
CA TYR A 174 5.64 4.16 -4.66
C TYR A 174 4.24 3.67 -4.24
N GLY A 175 3.78 3.99 -3.02
CA GLY A 175 2.45 3.61 -2.55
C GLY A 175 1.33 4.20 -3.39
N ILE A 176 1.47 5.48 -3.79
CA ILE A 176 0.49 6.19 -4.63
C ILE A 176 0.47 5.59 -6.04
N LEU A 177 1.65 5.38 -6.65
CA LEU A 177 1.77 4.77 -7.97
C LEU A 177 1.14 3.39 -8.00
N MET A 178 1.34 2.58 -6.96
CA MET A 178 0.77 1.24 -6.87
C MET A 178 -0.76 1.28 -6.90
N CYS A 179 -1.41 2.22 -6.18
CA CYS A 179 -2.86 2.41 -6.26
C CYS A 179 -3.32 2.78 -7.69
N ILE A 180 -2.58 3.66 -8.37
CA ILE A 180 -2.84 4.06 -9.76
C ILE A 180 -2.71 2.86 -10.69
N LEU A 181 -1.68 2.06 -10.55
CA LEU A 181 -1.44 0.89 -11.39
C LEU A 181 -2.51 -0.19 -11.17
N PHE A 182 -2.99 -0.41 -9.96
CA PHE A 182 -4.12 -1.30 -9.70
C PHE A 182 -5.44 -0.79 -10.32
N TYR A 183 -5.63 0.52 -10.40
CA TYR A 183 -6.74 1.07 -11.18
C TYR A 183 -6.58 0.74 -12.67
N PHE A 184 -5.39 0.96 -13.24
CA PHE A 184 -5.14 0.64 -14.65
C PHE A 184 -5.23 -0.86 -14.93
N ALA A 185 -4.91 -1.73 -13.97
CA ALA A 185 -5.12 -3.17 -14.12
C ALA A 185 -6.60 -3.50 -14.42
N ASN A 186 -7.54 -2.84 -13.74
CA ASN A 186 -8.97 -2.98 -14.03
C ASN A 186 -9.34 -2.43 -15.43
N VAL A 187 -8.71 -1.33 -15.86
CA VAL A 187 -8.96 -0.76 -17.20
C VAL A 187 -8.44 -1.72 -18.28
N PHE A 188 -7.21 -2.20 -18.14
CA PHE A 188 -6.60 -3.12 -19.11
C PHE A 188 -7.29 -4.49 -19.14
N ALA A 189 -7.78 -4.98 -18.00
CA ALA A 189 -8.57 -6.20 -17.96
C ALA A 189 -9.86 -6.07 -18.80
N LYS A 190 -10.53 -4.92 -18.74
CA LYS A 190 -11.71 -4.67 -19.58
C LYS A 190 -11.38 -4.63 -21.08
N VAL A 191 -10.24 -4.03 -21.43
CA VAL A 191 -9.75 -4.03 -22.83
C VAL A 191 -9.44 -5.47 -23.27
N PHE A 192 -8.77 -6.25 -22.41
CA PHE A 192 -8.48 -7.65 -22.67
C PHE A 192 -9.75 -8.49 -22.85
N ILE A 193 -10.76 -8.31 -22.00
CA ILE A 193 -12.06 -8.99 -22.11
C ILE A 193 -12.79 -8.60 -23.40
N SER A 194 -12.72 -7.32 -23.82
CA SER A 194 -13.29 -6.88 -25.09
C SER A 194 -12.62 -7.57 -26.28
N TYR A 195 -11.30 -7.68 -26.24
CA TYR A 195 -10.53 -8.42 -27.25
C TYR A 195 -10.91 -9.91 -27.29
N LEU A 196 -10.97 -10.54 -26.11
CA LEU A 196 -11.35 -11.95 -25.96
C LEU A 196 -12.77 -12.21 -26.48
N SER A 197 -13.71 -11.29 -26.23
CA SER A 197 -15.08 -11.34 -26.76
C SER A 197 -15.09 -11.37 -28.30
N GLY A 198 -14.26 -10.56 -28.93
CA GLY A 198 -14.11 -10.57 -30.39
C GLY A 198 -13.58 -11.90 -30.95
N LEU A 199 -12.67 -12.55 -30.22
CA LEU A 199 -12.10 -13.85 -30.65
C LEU A 199 -13.05 -15.03 -30.44
N THR A 200 -13.83 -15.02 -29.36
CA THR A 200 -14.65 -16.16 -28.96
C THR A 200 -16.10 -16.08 -29.45
N GLY A 201 -16.53 -14.91 -29.93
CA GLY A 201 -17.92 -14.63 -30.29
C GLY A 201 -18.87 -14.53 -29.06
N VAL A 202 -18.33 -14.64 -27.83
CA VAL A 202 -19.07 -14.46 -26.58
C VAL A 202 -19.17 -12.98 -26.26
N THR A 203 -20.37 -12.46 -25.96
CA THR A 203 -20.56 -11.03 -25.68
C THR A 203 -19.79 -10.60 -24.42
N VAL A 204 -19.32 -9.34 -24.40
CA VAL A 204 -18.63 -8.75 -23.23
C VAL A 204 -19.48 -8.85 -21.96
N GLU A 205 -20.82 -8.74 -22.08
CA GLU A 205 -21.74 -8.82 -20.94
C GLU A 205 -21.70 -10.20 -20.25
N ASN A 206 -21.46 -11.27 -21.01
CA ASN A 206 -21.34 -12.62 -20.45
C ASN A 206 -20.03 -12.83 -19.66
N TYR A 207 -19.03 -12.00 -19.90
CA TYR A 207 -17.79 -12.01 -19.11
C TYR A 207 -17.87 -11.15 -17.84
N LYS A 208 -18.82 -10.20 -17.81
CA LYS A 208 -18.96 -9.29 -16.66
C LYS A 208 -19.26 -10.05 -15.37
N ASP A 209 -18.56 -9.69 -14.31
CA ASP A 209 -18.61 -10.35 -12.99
C ASP A 209 -18.29 -11.86 -13.02
N SER A 210 -17.73 -12.36 -14.13
CA SER A 210 -17.31 -13.76 -14.26
C SER A 210 -15.95 -14.02 -13.61
N ASP A 211 -15.67 -15.30 -13.33
CA ASP A 211 -14.35 -15.74 -12.88
C ASP A 211 -13.25 -15.37 -13.91
N THR A 212 -13.56 -15.38 -15.20
CA THR A 212 -12.62 -15.03 -16.27
C THR A 212 -12.22 -13.56 -16.19
N GLU A 213 -13.18 -12.65 -16.00
CA GLU A 213 -12.87 -11.23 -15.78
C GLU A 213 -12.06 -11.03 -14.51
N ARG A 214 -12.43 -11.70 -13.43
CA ARG A 214 -11.69 -11.60 -12.15
C ARG A 214 -10.26 -12.12 -12.27
N HIS A 215 -10.03 -13.25 -12.94
CA HIS A 215 -8.67 -13.74 -13.22
C HIS A 215 -7.86 -12.76 -14.06
N ALA A 216 -8.45 -12.15 -15.09
CA ALA A 216 -7.77 -11.14 -15.90
C ALA A 216 -7.35 -9.94 -15.06
N ILE A 217 -8.26 -9.41 -14.20
CA ILE A 217 -7.95 -8.31 -13.28
C ILE A 217 -6.81 -8.69 -12.33
N ASN A 218 -6.89 -9.86 -11.71
CA ASN A 218 -5.90 -10.32 -10.74
C ASN A 218 -4.52 -10.51 -11.38
N ILE A 219 -4.44 -11.16 -12.53
CA ILE A 219 -3.18 -11.38 -13.25
C ILE A 219 -2.55 -10.05 -13.65
N ILE A 220 -3.33 -9.14 -14.25
CA ILE A 220 -2.81 -7.84 -14.66
C ILE A 220 -2.41 -7.02 -13.43
N SER A 221 -3.14 -7.12 -12.30
CA SER A 221 -2.76 -6.47 -11.04
C SER A 221 -1.40 -6.98 -10.53
N VAL A 222 -1.13 -8.27 -10.62
CA VAL A 222 0.18 -8.83 -10.23
C VAL A 222 1.29 -8.35 -11.16
N LEU A 223 1.04 -8.28 -12.46
CA LEU A 223 2.02 -7.71 -13.40
C LEU A 223 2.31 -6.23 -13.09
N MET A 224 1.28 -5.45 -12.74
CA MET A 224 1.45 -4.05 -12.33
C MET A 224 2.20 -3.92 -11.00
N LEU A 225 1.97 -4.82 -10.04
CA LEU A 225 2.73 -4.89 -8.79
C LEU A 225 4.21 -5.16 -9.06
N ILE A 226 4.52 -6.15 -9.90
CA ILE A 226 5.90 -6.48 -10.29
C ILE A 226 6.56 -5.27 -10.96
N ALA A 227 5.88 -4.63 -11.91
CA ALA A 227 6.38 -3.45 -12.61
C ALA A 227 6.66 -2.28 -11.65
N ALA A 228 5.74 -1.98 -10.71
CA ALA A 228 5.92 -0.93 -9.71
C ALA A 228 7.11 -1.20 -8.79
N THR A 229 7.23 -2.44 -8.32
CA THR A 229 8.29 -2.83 -7.39
C THR A 229 9.66 -2.84 -8.08
N PHE A 230 9.70 -3.31 -9.34
CA PHE A 230 10.92 -3.26 -10.13
C PHE A 230 11.34 -1.83 -10.48
N LEU A 231 10.37 -0.95 -10.79
CA LEU A 231 10.65 0.47 -11.00
C LEU A 231 11.25 1.13 -9.75
N LEU A 232 10.70 0.83 -8.56
CA LEU A 232 11.26 1.31 -7.30
C LEU A 232 12.71 0.85 -7.12
N TYR A 233 12.98 -0.43 -7.38
CA TYR A 233 14.33 -0.99 -7.30
C TYR A 233 15.29 -0.29 -8.26
N LEU A 234 14.89 -0.11 -9.53
CA LEU A 234 15.70 0.61 -10.52
C LEU A 234 15.99 2.05 -10.09
N VAL A 235 14.98 2.79 -9.65
CA VAL A 235 15.17 4.17 -9.18
C VAL A 235 16.13 4.20 -8.00
N GLY A 236 15.97 3.29 -7.04
CA GLY A 236 16.84 3.22 -5.87
C GLY A 236 18.30 2.88 -6.22
N THR A 237 18.54 1.98 -7.17
CA THR A 237 19.91 1.64 -7.61
C THR A 237 20.59 2.78 -8.38
N MET A 238 19.82 3.68 -8.99
CA MET A 238 20.35 4.87 -9.68
C MET A 238 20.65 6.03 -8.72
N MET A 239 20.13 5.99 -7.50
CA MET A 239 20.37 7.04 -6.50
C MET A 239 21.69 6.81 -5.76
N PRO A 240 22.43 7.87 -5.38
CA PRO A 240 23.55 7.72 -4.46
C PRO A 240 23.11 7.09 -3.14
N ALA A 241 23.93 6.17 -2.61
CA ALA A 241 23.60 5.37 -1.41
C ALA A 241 23.17 6.24 -0.20
N LYS A 242 23.73 7.46 -0.07
CA LYS A 242 23.37 8.41 0.99
C LYS A 242 21.92 8.90 0.97
N TYR A 243 21.22 8.76 -0.18
CA TYR A 243 19.82 9.16 -0.35
C TYR A 243 18.84 7.99 -0.34
N VAL A 244 19.34 6.76 -0.23
CA VAL A 244 18.52 5.56 -0.20
C VAL A 244 18.21 5.24 1.25
N THR A 245 17.02 5.65 1.71
CA THR A 245 16.54 5.40 3.09
C THR A 245 15.91 4.03 3.25
N TRP A 246 15.63 3.31 2.17
CA TRP A 246 14.91 2.05 2.21
C TRP A 246 15.81 0.86 1.92
N MET A 247 15.52 -0.24 2.58
CA MET A 247 16.15 -1.52 2.26
C MET A 247 15.54 -2.04 0.95
N LEU A 248 16.08 -1.60 -0.19
CA LEU A 248 15.55 -1.87 -1.53
C LEU A 248 15.39 -3.37 -1.82
N ASP A 249 16.38 -4.17 -1.40
CA ASP A 249 16.36 -5.62 -1.63
C ASP A 249 15.19 -6.29 -0.90
N ILE A 250 14.93 -5.87 0.35
CA ILE A 250 13.77 -6.37 1.11
C ILE A 250 12.46 -5.93 0.46
N GLN A 251 12.40 -4.74 -0.14
CA GLN A 251 11.18 -4.26 -0.79
C GLN A 251 10.78 -5.09 -2.02
N LEU A 252 11.70 -5.79 -2.66
CA LEU A 252 11.38 -6.74 -3.74
C LEU A 252 10.42 -7.84 -3.29
N TYR A 253 10.44 -8.24 -2.03
CA TYR A 253 9.52 -9.23 -1.48
C TYR A 253 8.06 -8.77 -1.41
N ALA A 254 7.78 -7.48 -1.67
CA ALA A 254 6.42 -6.99 -1.87
C ALA A 254 5.66 -7.76 -2.98
N MET A 255 6.40 -8.33 -3.95
CA MET A 255 5.83 -9.18 -5.01
C MET A 255 5.12 -10.43 -4.46
N LEU A 256 5.46 -10.91 -3.26
CA LEU A 256 4.77 -12.04 -2.60
C LEU A 256 3.28 -11.78 -2.37
N ALA A 257 2.87 -10.51 -2.25
CA ALA A 257 1.46 -10.13 -2.17
C ALA A 257 0.67 -10.59 -3.42
N GLY A 258 1.35 -10.76 -4.55
CA GLY A 258 0.76 -11.24 -5.79
C GLY A 258 0.08 -12.61 -5.63
N ALA A 259 0.60 -13.51 -4.80
CA ALA A 259 -0.01 -14.81 -4.53
C ALA A 259 -1.41 -14.66 -3.94
N PHE A 260 -1.62 -13.71 -3.02
CA PHE A 260 -2.91 -13.44 -2.40
C PHE A 260 -3.86 -12.71 -3.36
N ILE A 261 -3.34 -11.79 -4.19
CA ILE A 261 -4.13 -11.09 -5.20
C ILE A 261 -4.65 -12.08 -6.25
N LEU A 262 -3.84 -13.06 -6.69
CA LEU A 262 -4.28 -14.10 -7.64
C LEU A 262 -5.45 -14.92 -7.12
N LEU A 263 -5.53 -15.14 -5.80
CA LEU A 263 -6.59 -15.91 -5.15
C LEU A 263 -7.83 -15.07 -4.83
N TYR A 264 -7.84 -13.78 -5.11
CA TYR A 264 -8.92 -12.88 -4.74
C TYR A 264 -10.15 -13.05 -5.62
N ASN A 265 -11.32 -13.19 -4.97
CA ASN A 265 -12.61 -13.51 -5.61
C ASN A 265 -13.51 -12.29 -5.92
N GLY A 266 -13.06 -11.08 -5.67
CA GLY A 266 -13.85 -9.86 -5.89
C GLY A 266 -14.96 -9.60 -4.88
N ARG A 267 -15.15 -10.47 -3.89
CA ARG A 267 -16.23 -10.37 -2.91
C ARG A 267 -15.77 -9.70 -1.62
N ARG A 268 -16.68 -8.98 -0.97
CA ARG A 268 -16.36 -8.31 0.30
C ARG A 268 -16.08 -9.28 1.46
N GLY A 269 -16.76 -10.41 1.49
CA GLY A 269 -16.74 -11.34 2.61
C GLY A 269 -17.40 -10.73 3.85
N TYR A 270 -16.85 -11.03 5.04
CA TYR A 270 -17.34 -10.49 6.30
C TYR A 270 -17.21 -8.97 6.35
N ASN A 271 -18.33 -8.25 6.48
CA ASN A 271 -18.39 -6.80 6.29
C ASN A 271 -19.20 -6.07 7.38
N LYS A 272 -19.12 -6.53 8.65
CA LYS A 272 -19.77 -5.81 9.76
C LYS A 272 -19.06 -4.50 10.08
N LYS A 273 -19.83 -3.50 10.53
CA LYS A 273 -19.31 -2.16 10.83
C LYS A 273 -18.16 -2.16 11.84
N TRP A 274 -18.25 -2.98 12.88
CA TRP A 274 -17.21 -3.07 13.90
C TRP A 274 -15.85 -3.48 13.30
N PHE A 275 -15.84 -4.43 12.35
CA PHE A 275 -14.60 -4.85 11.68
C PHE A 275 -14.06 -3.76 10.74
N GLN A 276 -14.96 -3.04 10.06
CA GLN A 276 -14.56 -1.92 9.21
C GLN A 276 -13.88 -0.82 10.03
N TYR A 277 -14.47 -0.36 11.11
CA TYR A 277 -13.88 0.66 11.98
C TYR A 277 -12.70 0.13 12.78
N GLY A 278 -12.79 -1.10 13.28
CA GLY A 278 -11.71 -1.77 14.00
C GLY A 278 -10.44 -1.91 13.17
N SER A 279 -10.55 -2.18 11.86
CA SER A 279 -9.37 -2.26 10.98
C SER A 279 -8.69 -0.91 10.75
N TYR A 280 -9.39 0.22 10.81
CA TYR A 280 -8.74 1.53 10.83
C TYR A 280 -8.05 1.80 12.16
N LEU A 281 -8.74 1.54 13.27
CA LEU A 281 -8.19 1.76 14.61
C LEU A 281 -7.05 0.81 14.95
N TYR A 282 -6.98 -0.35 14.30
CA TYR A 282 -5.94 -1.34 14.50
C TYR A 282 -4.54 -0.74 14.32
N TYR A 283 -4.37 0.13 13.31
CA TYR A 283 -3.05 0.72 13.02
C TYR A 283 -2.48 1.52 14.20
N PRO A 284 -3.13 2.54 14.74
CA PRO A 284 -2.57 3.25 15.90
C PRO A 284 -2.48 2.39 17.17
N VAL A 285 -3.44 1.46 17.37
CA VAL A 285 -3.47 0.64 18.58
C VAL A 285 -2.33 -0.37 18.61
N HIS A 286 -2.09 -1.12 17.51
CA HIS A 286 -1.00 -2.12 17.51
C HIS A 286 0.37 -1.45 17.59
N MET A 287 0.55 -0.28 16.95
CA MET A 287 1.78 0.49 17.07
C MET A 287 2.02 0.93 18.52
N ALA A 288 1.00 1.50 19.17
CA ALA A 288 1.10 1.90 20.57
C ALA A 288 1.43 0.71 21.50
N ILE A 289 0.81 -0.45 21.26
CA ILE A 289 1.10 -1.67 22.04
C ILE A 289 2.54 -2.14 21.80
N ILE A 290 3.00 -2.19 20.55
CA ILE A 290 4.37 -2.62 20.23
C ILE A 290 5.36 -1.66 20.88
N TYR A 291 5.23 -0.36 20.70
CA TYR A 291 6.14 0.61 21.33
C TYR A 291 6.11 0.53 22.86
N LEU A 292 4.95 0.34 23.48
CA LEU A 292 4.83 0.18 24.93
C LEU A 292 5.57 -1.07 25.42
N ILE A 293 5.43 -2.21 24.71
CA ILE A 293 6.13 -3.45 25.07
C ILE A 293 7.65 -3.25 25.00
N PHE A 294 8.14 -2.67 23.90
CA PHE A 294 9.59 -2.44 23.71
C PHE A 294 10.15 -1.31 24.59
N TRP A 295 9.29 -0.44 25.11
CA TRP A 295 9.70 0.59 26.09
C TRP A 295 9.83 0.06 27.51
N ILE A 296 9.06 -1.00 27.85
CA ILE A 296 9.08 -1.62 29.18
C ILE A 296 10.19 -2.69 29.28
N LEU A 297 10.54 -3.38 28.19
CA LEU A 297 11.59 -4.40 28.13
C LEU A 297 12.99 -3.79 28.11
#